data_d6ce67e5ae8205277352ba7ce93681ab
#
_entry.id   d6ce67e5ae8205277352ba7ce93681ab
#
_cell.length_a   1.000
_cell.length_b   1.000
_cell.length_c   1.000
_cell.angle_alpha   90.00
_cell.angle_beta   90.00
_cell.angle_gamma   90.00
#
_symmetry.space_group_name_H-M   'P 1'
#
loop_
_entity.id
_entity.type
_entity.pdbx_description
1 polymer ?
#
loop_
_entity_poly.entity_id
_entity_poly.type
_entity_poly.pdbx_seq_one_letter_code
_entity_poly.pdbx_strand_id
1 'polypeptide(L)'
;MVEIYKTDNKVLQKLDNIEEGCWVNMIDPTSSELSLVSGYFEIDLADLATALDEEESSRISLEDGYTLILVDIPTPEVRHEKKMYTTIPLGIILKNDAIITICREDTPVLNYFVRNKLKEFSTKKKMRFIYEMMFRSAMLYQAY
;
A
#
# COMPACT_ATOMS: atom_id res chain seq x y z
N MET A 1 4.23 10.52 5.10
CA MET A 1 2.81 10.92 5.07
C MET A 1 1.93 9.70 5.27
N VAL A 2 0.99 9.80 6.18
CA VAL A 2 0.03 8.73 6.47
C VAL A 2 -1.37 9.22 6.12
N GLU A 3 -2.06 8.46 5.27
CA GLU A 3 -3.44 8.73 4.91
C GLU A 3 -4.29 7.51 5.27
N ILE A 4 -5.46 7.74 5.85
CA ILE A 4 -6.35 6.70 6.33
C ILE A 4 -7.66 6.78 5.55
N TYR A 5 -8.07 5.66 4.97
CA TYR A 5 -9.27 5.57 4.15
C TYR A 5 -10.18 4.46 4.65
N LYS A 6 -11.47 4.62 4.43
CA LYS A 6 -12.46 3.59 4.69
C LYS A 6 -13.60 3.72 3.69
N THR A 7 -14.07 2.60 3.16
CA THR A 7 -15.28 2.61 2.34
C THR A 7 -16.52 2.54 3.23
N ASP A 8 -17.45 3.45 2.97
CA ASP A 8 -18.75 3.50 3.61
C ASP A 8 -19.80 3.74 2.52
N ASN A 9 -20.81 2.88 2.45
CA ASN A 9 -21.82 2.94 1.40
C ASN A 9 -21.22 3.01 -0.02
N LYS A 10 -20.19 2.20 -0.27
CA LYS A 10 -19.45 2.12 -1.55
C LYS A 10 -18.68 3.38 -1.91
N VAL A 11 -18.51 4.31 -0.97
CA VAL A 11 -17.73 5.52 -1.17
C VAL A 11 -16.49 5.48 -0.30
N LEU A 12 -15.31 5.71 -0.92
CA LEU A 12 -14.06 5.81 -0.18
C LEU A 12 -13.99 7.17 0.50
N GLN A 13 -13.84 7.15 1.82
CA GLN A 13 -13.73 8.35 2.64
C GLN A 13 -12.37 8.42 3.30
N LYS A 14 -11.81 9.61 3.37
CA LYS A 14 -10.58 9.88 4.10
C LYS A 14 -10.93 10.13 5.57
N LEU A 15 -10.22 9.45 6.47
CA LEU A 15 -10.45 9.54 7.90
C LEU A 15 -9.30 10.27 8.59
N ASP A 16 -9.60 10.85 9.75
CA ASP A 16 -8.60 11.48 10.60
C ASP A 16 -7.95 10.47 11.57
N ASN A 17 -8.65 9.38 11.86
CA ASN A 17 -8.21 8.37 12.82
C ASN A 17 -8.36 6.96 12.26
N ILE A 18 -7.58 6.03 12.82
CA ILE A 18 -7.65 4.62 12.47
C ILE A 18 -8.95 4.02 13.01
N GLU A 19 -9.66 3.27 12.16
CA GLU A 19 -10.89 2.58 12.49
C GLU A 19 -10.85 1.15 11.97
N GLU A 20 -11.74 0.30 12.48
CA GLU A 20 -11.91 -1.06 11.97
C GLU A 20 -12.32 -1.03 10.48
N GLY A 21 -11.69 -1.87 9.68
CA GLY A 21 -11.98 -1.96 8.25
C GLY A 21 -11.30 -0.89 7.40
N CYS A 22 -10.35 -0.15 7.96
CA CYS A 22 -9.66 0.94 7.25
C CYS A 22 -8.49 0.44 6.40
N TRP A 23 -8.08 1.30 5.49
CA TRP A 23 -6.85 1.20 4.74
C TRP A 23 -5.92 2.33 5.18
N VAL A 24 -4.74 1.97 5.69
CA VAL A 24 -3.71 2.93 6.09
C VAL A 24 -2.66 2.96 4.98
N ASN A 25 -2.55 4.08 4.30
CA ASN A 25 -1.57 4.27 3.22
C ASN A 25 -0.41 5.14 3.71
N MET A 26 0.78 4.56 3.75
CA MET A 26 1.99 5.23 4.20
C MET A 26 2.89 5.50 3.00
N ILE A 27 3.15 6.77 2.73
CA ILE A 27 4.01 7.21 1.63
C ILE A 27 5.18 7.97 2.23
N ASP A 28 6.40 7.50 2.01
CA ASP A 28 7.64 8.07 2.56
C ASP A 28 7.46 8.43 4.05
N PRO A 29 7.09 7.44 4.88
CA PRO A 29 6.76 7.73 6.27
C PRO A 29 7.97 8.18 7.09
N THR A 30 7.71 9.06 8.04
CA THR A 30 8.71 9.46 9.03
C THR A 30 8.88 8.36 10.08
N SER A 31 9.97 8.42 10.84
CA SER A 31 10.20 7.49 11.95
C SER A 31 9.08 7.54 12.98
N SER A 32 8.53 8.74 13.25
CA SER A 32 7.40 8.91 14.17
C SER A 32 6.13 8.24 13.65
N GLU A 33 5.87 8.38 12.35
CA GLU A 33 4.72 7.75 11.71
C GLU A 33 4.83 6.23 11.73
N LEU A 34 6.00 5.69 11.44
CA LEU A 34 6.26 4.25 11.51
C LEU A 34 6.04 3.71 12.93
N SER A 35 6.57 4.42 13.94
CA SER A 35 6.43 4.01 15.33
C SER A 35 4.97 4.03 15.79
N LEU A 36 4.20 5.02 15.36
CA LEU A 36 2.79 5.15 15.71
C LEU A 36 1.97 3.98 15.15
N VAL A 37 2.16 3.68 13.87
CA VAL A 37 1.45 2.56 13.21
C VAL A 37 1.89 1.22 13.77
N SER A 38 3.20 1.03 14.00
CA SER A 38 3.76 -0.17 14.63
C SER A 38 3.13 -0.41 15.99
N GLY A 39 3.05 0.62 16.83
CA GLY A 39 2.47 0.51 18.16
C GLY A 39 0.97 0.26 18.14
N TYR A 40 0.25 0.94 17.27
CA TYR A 40 -1.21 0.80 17.21
C TYR A 40 -1.63 -0.61 16.79
N PHE A 41 -1.00 -1.16 15.75
CA PHE A 41 -1.37 -2.47 15.19
C PHE A 41 -0.57 -3.63 15.74
N GLU A 42 0.39 -3.39 16.62
CA GLU A 42 1.29 -4.42 17.14
C GLU A 42 2.03 -5.15 16.00
N ILE A 43 2.61 -4.36 15.11
CA ILE A 43 3.41 -4.84 13.97
C ILE A 43 4.87 -4.50 14.25
N ASP A 44 5.76 -5.47 13.97
CA ASP A 44 7.20 -5.25 14.11
C ASP A 44 7.64 -4.06 13.23
N LEU A 45 8.34 -3.11 13.85
CA LEU A 45 8.81 -1.92 13.16
C LEU A 45 9.68 -2.25 11.96
N ALA A 46 10.52 -3.29 12.07
CA ALA A 46 11.36 -3.75 10.98
C ALA A 46 10.54 -4.22 9.78
N ASP A 47 9.40 -4.89 10.02
CA ASP A 47 8.52 -5.35 8.95
C ASP A 47 7.84 -4.18 8.25
N LEU A 48 7.42 -3.15 8.99
CA LEU A 48 6.88 -1.93 8.39
C LEU A 48 7.92 -1.22 7.51
N ALA A 49 9.17 -1.20 7.94
CA ALA A 49 10.24 -0.50 7.23
C ALA A 49 10.77 -1.28 6.02
N THR A 50 10.40 -2.54 5.84
CA THR A 50 10.94 -3.41 4.78
C THR A 50 10.76 -2.82 3.38
N ALA A 51 9.61 -2.24 3.09
CA ALA A 51 9.30 -1.65 1.79
C ALA A 51 10.10 -0.36 1.51
N LEU A 52 10.79 0.18 2.49
CA LEU A 52 11.61 1.37 2.34
C LEU A 52 13.06 1.04 1.94
N ASP A 53 13.39 -0.26 1.92
CA ASP A 53 14.70 -0.76 1.51
C ASP A 53 14.63 -1.28 0.07
N GLU A 54 15.37 -0.65 -0.84
CA GLU A 54 15.38 -1.01 -2.26
C GLU A 54 15.94 -2.41 -2.53
N GLU A 55 16.71 -2.95 -1.61
CA GLU A 55 17.39 -4.24 -1.78
C GLU A 55 16.54 -5.43 -1.34
N GLU A 56 15.37 -5.17 -0.76
CA GLU A 56 14.50 -6.24 -0.30
C GLU A 56 13.85 -6.98 -1.48
N SER A 57 13.80 -8.31 -1.35
CA SER A 57 13.21 -9.17 -2.36
C SER A 57 11.71 -9.36 -2.15
N SER A 58 10.98 -9.50 -3.25
CA SER A 58 9.55 -9.84 -3.20
C SER A 58 9.33 -11.14 -2.42
N ARG A 59 8.41 -11.12 -1.47
CA ARG A 59 8.09 -12.29 -0.64
C ARG A 59 6.76 -12.15 0.07
N ILE A 60 6.29 -13.27 0.59
CA ILE A 60 5.16 -13.30 1.53
C ILE A 60 5.71 -13.89 2.83
N SER A 61 5.49 -13.18 3.93
CA SER A 61 5.95 -13.58 5.25
C SER A 61 4.75 -13.66 6.21
N LEU A 62 4.54 -14.83 6.79
CA LEU A 62 3.49 -15.05 7.79
C LEU A 62 4.06 -14.76 9.15
N GLU A 63 3.59 -13.69 9.76
CA GLU A 63 4.01 -13.26 11.09
C GLU A 63 2.94 -13.55 12.13
N ASP A 64 3.27 -13.33 13.40
CA ASP A 64 2.31 -13.50 14.48
C ASP A 64 1.29 -12.37 14.46
N GLY A 65 0.05 -12.70 14.08
CA GLY A 65 -1.05 -11.76 14.04
C GLY A 65 -1.19 -10.92 12.78
N TYR A 66 -0.29 -11.07 11.80
CA TYR A 66 -0.41 -10.37 10.51
C TYR A 66 0.36 -11.08 9.41
N THR A 67 0.09 -10.68 8.15
CA THR A 67 0.80 -11.17 6.97
C THR A 67 1.46 -9.99 6.29
N LEU A 68 2.76 -10.11 6.00
CA LEU A 68 3.51 -9.14 5.21
C LEU A 68 3.66 -9.64 3.77
N ILE A 69 3.25 -8.81 2.82
CA ILE A 69 3.46 -9.07 1.38
C ILE A 69 4.35 -7.96 0.85
N LEU A 70 5.46 -8.34 0.23
CA LEU A 70 6.38 -7.40 -0.37
C LEU A 70 6.46 -7.70 -1.86
N VAL A 71 6.11 -6.73 -2.69
CA VAL A 71 6.12 -6.87 -4.16
C VAL A 71 6.76 -5.65 -4.80
N ASP A 72 7.30 -5.83 -6.00
CA ASP A 72 7.80 -4.73 -6.80
C ASP A 72 6.69 -4.22 -7.72
N ILE A 73 6.51 -2.90 -7.75
CA ILE A 73 5.53 -2.25 -8.60
C ILE A 73 6.22 -1.25 -9.52
N PRO A 74 5.66 -0.99 -10.72
CA PRO A 74 6.25 -0.02 -11.63
C PRO A 74 5.93 1.40 -11.17
N THR A 75 6.91 2.27 -11.31
CA THR A 75 6.72 3.70 -11.13
C THR A 75 7.30 4.43 -12.34
N PRO A 76 6.61 5.45 -12.87
CA PRO A 76 7.11 6.16 -14.04
C PRO A 76 8.35 6.98 -13.70
N GLU A 77 9.30 6.96 -14.61
CA GLU A 77 10.51 7.76 -14.54
C GLU A 77 10.75 8.41 -15.88
N VAL A 78 11.09 9.69 -15.89
CA VAL A 78 11.45 10.41 -17.11
C VAL A 78 12.95 10.65 -17.11
N ARG A 79 13.65 9.98 -18.04
CA ARG A 79 15.08 10.19 -18.28
C ARG A 79 15.29 10.57 -19.74
N HIS A 80 16.05 11.63 -20.00
CA HIS A 80 16.40 12.07 -21.35
C HIS A 80 15.19 12.20 -22.27
N GLU A 81 14.09 12.75 -21.77
CA GLU A 81 12.82 12.95 -22.50
C GLU A 81 12.13 11.64 -22.93
N LYS A 82 12.62 10.49 -22.45
CA LYS A 82 11.99 9.19 -22.70
C LYS A 82 11.18 8.76 -21.46
N LYS A 83 9.96 8.30 -21.72
CA LYS A 83 9.13 7.67 -20.67
C LYS A 83 9.69 6.28 -20.42
N MET A 84 10.20 6.09 -19.22
CA MET A 84 10.68 4.81 -18.74
C MET A 84 9.96 4.47 -17.43
N TYR A 85 10.08 3.25 -16.99
CA TYR A 85 9.65 2.89 -15.65
C TYR A 85 10.81 2.28 -14.88
N THR A 86 10.76 2.44 -13.57
CA THR A 86 11.59 1.71 -12.62
C THR A 86 10.67 0.95 -11.69
N THR A 87 11.20 0.04 -10.91
CA THR A 87 10.42 -0.69 -9.92
C THR A 87 10.76 -0.20 -8.53
N ILE A 88 9.74 -0.14 -7.68
CA ILE A 88 9.91 0.16 -6.26
C ILE A 88 9.16 -0.88 -5.42
N PRO A 89 9.63 -1.18 -4.21
CA PRO A 89 8.92 -2.08 -3.32
C PRO A 89 7.62 -1.47 -2.84
N LEU A 90 6.58 -2.29 -2.79
CA LEU A 90 5.33 -1.99 -2.10
C LEU A 90 5.15 -3.01 -0.99
N GLY A 91 5.03 -2.54 0.24
CA GLY A 91 4.70 -3.38 1.38
C GLY A 91 3.20 -3.37 1.61
N ILE A 92 2.63 -4.55 1.81
CA ILE A 92 1.23 -4.73 2.13
C ILE A 92 1.16 -5.56 3.39
N ILE A 93 0.53 -5.03 4.43
CA ILE A 93 0.34 -5.74 5.68
C ILE A 93 -1.14 -5.98 5.91
N LEU A 94 -1.49 -7.25 6.10
CA LEU A 94 -2.86 -7.67 6.39
C LEU A 94 -3.01 -7.91 7.87
N LYS A 95 -3.86 -7.11 8.50
CA LYS A 95 -4.34 -7.30 9.86
C LYS A 95 -5.81 -7.69 9.82
N ASN A 96 -6.35 -8.24 10.91
CA ASN A 96 -7.75 -8.67 10.96
C ASN A 96 -8.75 -7.56 10.63
N ASP A 97 -8.44 -6.34 11.06
CA ASP A 97 -9.33 -5.19 10.97
C ASP A 97 -8.79 -4.05 10.10
N ALA A 98 -7.68 -4.27 9.38
CA ALA A 98 -7.09 -3.23 8.54
C ALA A 98 -6.17 -3.81 7.48
N ILE A 99 -5.96 -3.04 6.43
CA ILE A 99 -4.90 -3.26 5.45
C ILE A 99 -3.97 -2.04 5.48
N ILE A 100 -2.66 -2.28 5.49
CA ILE A 100 -1.66 -1.22 5.53
C ILE A 100 -0.80 -1.35 4.28
N THR A 101 -0.64 -0.26 3.54
CA THR A 101 0.26 -0.20 2.39
C THR A 101 1.38 0.79 2.69
N ILE A 102 2.61 0.43 2.33
CA ILE A 102 3.80 1.23 2.60
C ILE A 102 4.62 1.31 1.33
N CYS A 103 4.91 2.53 0.91
CA CYS A 103 5.74 2.78 -0.25
C CYS A 103 6.64 3.98 0.04
N ARG A 104 7.84 4.00 -0.53
CA ARG A 104 8.77 5.10 -0.30
C ARG A 104 8.46 6.34 -1.13
N GLU A 105 7.59 6.22 -2.13
CA GLU A 105 7.12 7.35 -2.94
C GLU A 105 5.70 7.11 -3.40
N ASP A 106 5.05 8.16 -3.85
CA ASP A 106 3.71 8.09 -4.41
C ASP A 106 3.71 7.22 -5.67
N THR A 107 2.65 6.43 -5.86
CA THR A 107 2.57 5.49 -6.96
C THR A 107 1.20 5.52 -7.64
N PRO A 108 1.16 5.45 -9.00
CA PRO A 108 -0.11 5.38 -9.71
C PRO A 108 -0.92 4.13 -9.39
N VAL A 109 -0.28 3.05 -8.93
CA VAL A 109 -0.98 1.83 -8.52
C VAL A 109 -1.96 2.13 -7.39
N LEU A 110 -1.52 2.81 -6.34
CA LEU A 110 -2.35 3.14 -5.19
C LEU A 110 -3.25 4.35 -5.43
N ASN A 111 -2.76 5.35 -6.16
CA ASN A 111 -3.53 6.54 -6.49
C ASN A 111 -4.79 6.21 -7.29
N TYR A 112 -4.76 5.16 -8.08
CA TYR A 112 -5.92 4.70 -8.82
C TYR A 112 -7.13 4.47 -7.92
N PHE A 113 -6.92 3.86 -6.75
CA PHE A 113 -8.00 3.57 -5.80
C PHE A 113 -8.51 4.81 -5.08
N VAL A 114 -7.64 5.79 -4.87
CA VAL A 114 -8.02 7.05 -4.21
C VAL A 114 -8.82 7.96 -5.15
N ARG A 115 -8.43 8.00 -6.42
CA ARG A 115 -8.98 8.97 -7.39
C ARG A 115 -10.20 8.47 -8.16
N ASN A 116 -10.42 7.17 -8.23
CA ASN A 116 -11.48 6.59 -9.04
C ASN A 116 -12.59 6.00 -8.17
N LYS A 117 -13.84 6.23 -8.58
CA LYS A 117 -14.99 5.60 -7.94
C LYS A 117 -15.17 4.20 -8.54
N LEU A 118 -14.75 3.19 -7.83
CA LEU A 118 -14.85 1.81 -8.28
C LEU A 118 -16.08 1.15 -7.65
N LYS A 119 -16.93 0.52 -8.47
CA LYS A 119 -18.21 -0.03 -8.04
C LYS A 119 -18.10 -1.11 -6.97
N GLU A 120 -17.05 -1.93 -7.01
CA GLU A 120 -16.93 -3.07 -6.12
C GLU A 120 -15.73 -2.97 -5.18
N PHE A 121 -15.06 -1.82 -5.19
CA PHE A 121 -13.93 -1.58 -4.30
C PHE A 121 -14.41 -1.41 -2.86
N SER A 122 -13.79 -2.14 -1.93
CA SER A 122 -14.04 -1.98 -0.51
C SER A 122 -12.76 -2.22 0.28
N THR A 123 -12.44 -1.31 1.19
CA THR A 123 -11.30 -1.46 2.09
C THR A 123 -11.47 -2.64 3.05
N LYS A 124 -12.71 -3.11 3.23
CA LYS A 124 -13.04 -4.27 4.08
C LYS A 124 -12.78 -5.60 3.38
N LYS A 125 -12.78 -5.63 2.04
CA LYS A 125 -12.51 -6.81 1.24
C LYS A 125 -11.02 -6.86 0.87
N LYS A 126 -10.20 -7.21 1.84
CA LYS A 126 -8.73 -7.09 1.76
C LYS A 126 -8.11 -7.92 0.64
N MET A 127 -8.53 -9.16 0.47
CA MET A 127 -7.97 -10.03 -0.57
C MET A 127 -8.30 -9.52 -1.97
N ARG A 128 -9.53 -9.04 -2.16
CA ARG A 128 -9.93 -8.43 -3.42
C ARG A 128 -9.13 -7.15 -3.70
N PHE A 129 -8.88 -6.34 -2.68
CA PHE A 129 -8.07 -5.13 -2.79
C PHE A 129 -6.64 -5.48 -3.25
N ILE A 130 -6.03 -6.50 -2.65
CA ILE A 130 -4.70 -6.97 -3.06
C ILE A 130 -4.71 -7.43 -4.52
N TYR A 131 -5.70 -8.22 -4.91
CA TYR A 131 -5.86 -8.66 -6.30
C TYR A 131 -5.93 -7.48 -7.26
N GLU A 132 -6.73 -6.47 -6.93
CA GLU A 132 -6.87 -5.27 -7.77
C GLU A 132 -5.55 -4.47 -7.85
N MET A 133 -4.81 -4.37 -6.75
CA MET A 133 -3.48 -3.74 -6.77
C MET A 133 -2.53 -4.48 -7.70
N MET A 134 -2.49 -5.81 -7.66
CA MET A 134 -1.64 -6.62 -8.53
C MET A 134 -2.07 -6.50 -9.98
N PHE A 135 -3.37 -6.48 -10.24
CA PHE A 135 -3.93 -6.32 -11.58
C PHE A 135 -3.54 -4.95 -12.17
N ARG A 136 -3.68 -3.86 -11.39
CA ARG A 136 -3.28 -2.52 -11.83
C ARG A 136 -1.78 -2.44 -12.10
N SER A 137 -0.99 -3.06 -11.24
CA SER A 137 0.45 -3.13 -11.42
C SER A 137 0.81 -3.80 -12.74
N ALA A 138 0.18 -4.96 -13.03
CA ALA A 138 0.41 -5.68 -14.28
C ALA A 138 0.03 -4.85 -15.50
N MET A 139 -1.10 -4.13 -15.44
CA MET A 139 -1.54 -3.26 -16.53
C MET A 139 -0.56 -2.12 -16.77
N LEU A 140 0.02 -1.55 -15.73
CA LEU A 140 1.01 -0.48 -15.85
C LEU A 140 2.31 -0.99 -16.47
N TYR A 141 2.74 -2.20 -16.14
CA TYR A 141 3.91 -2.83 -16.79
C TYR A 141 3.70 -2.95 -18.30
N GLN A 142 2.50 -3.30 -18.73
CA GLN A 142 2.19 -3.41 -20.16
C GLN A 142 2.14 -2.05 -20.88
N ALA A 143 1.79 -1.00 -20.14
CA ALA A 143 1.68 0.35 -20.69
C ALA A 143 3.04 1.05 -20.84
N TYR A 144 4.04 0.61 -20.10
CA TYR A 144 5.40 1.17 -20.14
C TYR A 144 6.28 0.35 -21.11
#